data_cc563ff516d56744bb334925dd7d99a1
#
_entry.id   cc563ff516d56744bb334925dd7d99a1
#
_cell.length_a   1.000
_cell.length_b   1.000
_cell.length_c   1.000
_cell.angle_alpha   90.00
_cell.angle_beta   90.00
_cell.angle_gamma   90.00
#
_symmetry.space_group_name_H-M   'P 1'
#
loop_
_entity.id
_entity.type
_entity.pdbx_description
1 polymer ?
#
loop_
_entity_poly.entity_id
_entity_poly.type
_entity_poly.pdbx_seq_one_letter_code
_entity_poly.pdbx_strand_id
1 'polypeptide(L)'
;MRSPTGCLGAQGRLVAELVKIVNKNREEKRTMKKLLALTLIVCLALCSFAAVAQAEEQTDEQVIAVIPKSLLYDYWQYVRIGTQQAGLDYGYTIDFQGTASDTDLEGQIKLVEDFIQRGVAAIVISPVDPDGMIPVLQSAQEEYGIPVIIMDGKLNADFPYSTVSTDDHAGGMFAGEKMIELLGEEGGKIAVISAVAGAVQEGGRAQGFIDKITENGNSNYEILGPFYGDGDRFKTHNILQDLLIANPDLKAVFSCNEGSSAGALLGVEEEGGALTFIAFDPNADMHDSIREGIITGAVAQNPFLIGYTATENAIKVIQGEEVEKQISVPVTYVTAENIDQPEIQNVLNPEEVIEQ
;
A
#
# COMPACT_ATOMS: atom_id res chain seq x y z
N MET A 1 -10.27 88.13 85.35
CA MET A 1 -10.52 86.64 85.16
C MET A 1 -10.87 86.39 83.70
N ARG A 2 -9.93 85.81 82.91
CA ARG A 2 -10.16 85.41 81.52
C ARG A 2 -10.14 83.86 81.48
N SER A 3 -11.21 83.31 81.03
CA SER A 3 -11.44 81.88 80.91
C SER A 3 -10.69 81.25 79.72
N PRO A 4 -10.08 80.07 79.81
CA PRO A 4 -9.39 79.36 78.68
C PRO A 4 -10.31 78.36 77.98
N THR A 5 -11.04 78.84 76.97
CA THR A 5 -11.91 77.94 76.19
C THR A 5 -11.59 77.92 74.67
N GLY A 6 -10.33 78.14 74.29
CA GLY A 6 -9.98 78.24 72.85
C GLY A 6 -9.24 77.07 72.24
N CYS A 7 -8.72 76.09 73.03
CA CYS A 7 -7.76 75.05 72.52
C CYS A 7 -8.33 73.68 72.23
N LEU A 8 -9.54 73.33 72.67
CA LEU A 8 -10.14 72.01 72.41
C LEU A 8 -10.82 71.87 71.05
N GLY A 9 -11.18 72.97 70.38
CA GLY A 9 -11.86 72.89 69.07
C GLY A 9 -10.95 72.61 67.87
N ALA A 10 -9.66 72.97 67.95
CA ALA A 10 -8.70 72.81 66.86
C ALA A 10 -8.19 71.34 66.77
N GLN A 11 -7.89 70.69 67.90
CA GLN A 11 -7.46 69.30 67.95
C GLN A 11 -8.54 68.30 67.49
N GLY A 12 -9.80 68.55 67.82
CA GLY A 12 -10.93 67.72 67.37
C GLY A 12 -11.16 67.75 65.86
N ARG A 13 -10.92 68.92 65.24
CA ARG A 13 -11.06 69.02 63.76
C ARG A 13 -9.92 68.27 63.03
N LEU A 14 -8.69 68.38 63.53
CA LEU A 14 -7.53 67.73 62.94
C LEU A 14 -7.67 66.19 63.01
N VAL A 15 -8.13 65.64 64.13
CA VAL A 15 -8.39 64.19 64.30
C VAL A 15 -9.52 63.75 63.35
N ALA A 16 -10.58 64.49 63.18
CA ALA A 16 -11.68 64.19 62.24
C ALA A 16 -11.22 64.18 60.76
N GLU A 17 -10.34 65.11 60.37
CA GLU A 17 -9.74 65.10 59.02
C GLU A 17 -8.79 63.93 58.80
N LEU A 18 -7.95 63.60 59.75
CA LEU A 18 -7.06 62.44 59.70
C LEU A 18 -7.85 61.12 59.56
N VAL A 19 -8.93 60.97 60.34
CA VAL A 19 -9.82 59.82 60.24
C VAL A 19 -10.47 59.69 58.84
N LYS A 20 -10.89 60.83 58.24
CA LYS A 20 -11.43 60.84 56.88
C LYS A 20 -10.39 60.42 55.84
N ILE A 21 -9.15 60.96 55.98
CA ILE A 21 -8.04 60.56 55.05
C ILE A 21 -7.71 59.08 55.20
N VAL A 22 -7.63 58.58 56.42
CA VAL A 22 -7.35 57.12 56.66
C VAL A 22 -8.46 56.25 56.14
N ASN A 23 -9.73 56.62 56.30
CA ASN A 23 -10.86 55.87 55.77
C ASN A 23 -10.90 55.94 54.24
N LYS A 24 -10.62 57.11 53.63
CA LYS A 24 -10.54 57.24 52.16
C LYS A 24 -9.42 56.32 51.57
N ASN A 25 -8.24 56.34 52.16
CA ASN A 25 -7.12 55.49 51.76
C ASN A 25 -7.45 54.02 51.96
N ARG A 26 -8.25 53.65 52.95
CA ARG A 26 -8.69 52.26 53.16
C ARG A 26 -9.72 51.80 52.13
N GLU A 27 -10.62 52.65 51.71
CA GLU A 27 -11.60 52.40 50.64
C GLU A 27 -10.92 52.33 49.27
N GLU A 28 -9.97 53.22 48.98
CA GLU A 28 -9.19 53.14 47.72
C GLU A 28 -8.37 51.85 47.64
N LYS A 29 -7.70 51.44 48.72
CA LYS A 29 -7.00 50.16 48.78
C LYS A 29 -7.91 48.96 48.63
N ARG A 30 -9.14 49.03 49.15
CA ARG A 30 -10.15 47.97 49.03
C ARG A 30 -10.71 47.87 47.63
N THR A 31 -10.92 49.02 46.96
CA THR A 31 -11.36 49.09 45.56
C THR A 31 -10.26 48.61 44.62
N MET A 32 -9.01 48.98 44.86
CA MET A 32 -7.84 48.53 44.09
C MET A 32 -7.64 47.01 44.20
N LYS A 33 -7.81 46.41 45.40
CA LYS A 33 -7.75 44.97 45.60
C LYS A 33 -8.88 44.24 44.88
N LYS A 34 -10.11 44.82 44.84
CA LYS A 34 -11.24 44.24 44.10
C LYS A 34 -11.01 44.34 42.60
N LEU A 35 -10.45 45.45 42.10
CA LEU A 35 -10.10 45.61 40.69
C LEU A 35 -9.00 44.60 40.27
N LEU A 36 -7.97 44.44 41.11
CA LEU A 36 -6.89 43.45 40.85
C LEU A 36 -7.39 42.02 40.85
N ALA A 37 -8.30 41.68 41.76
CA ALA A 37 -8.91 40.34 41.78
C ALA A 37 -9.80 40.08 40.55
N LEU A 38 -10.55 41.13 40.09
CA LEU A 38 -11.39 41.02 38.91
C LEU A 38 -10.53 40.86 37.64
N THR A 39 -9.44 41.63 37.52
CA THR A 39 -8.49 41.48 36.39
C THR A 39 -7.82 40.11 36.38
N LEU A 40 -7.47 39.56 37.56
CA LEU A 40 -6.88 38.22 37.66
C LEU A 40 -7.88 37.15 37.23
N ILE A 41 -9.15 37.25 37.60
CA ILE A 41 -10.21 36.33 37.19
C ILE A 41 -10.48 36.42 35.68
N VAL A 42 -10.47 37.61 35.10
CA VAL A 42 -10.65 37.80 33.65
C VAL A 42 -9.44 37.26 32.88
N CYS A 43 -8.22 37.47 33.36
CA CYS A 43 -7.01 36.89 32.76
C CYS A 43 -7.00 35.37 32.86
N LEU A 44 -7.42 34.75 33.99
CA LEU A 44 -7.54 33.30 34.14
C LEU A 44 -8.65 32.75 33.24
N ALA A 45 -9.77 33.46 33.07
CA ALA A 45 -10.83 33.05 32.14
C ALA A 45 -10.39 33.16 30.67
N LEU A 46 -9.62 34.19 30.31
CA LEU A 46 -9.04 34.36 28.97
C LEU A 46 -7.94 33.32 28.69
N CYS A 47 -7.12 32.98 29.68
CA CYS A 47 -6.13 31.89 29.54
C CYS A 47 -6.78 30.53 29.41
N SER A 48 -7.87 30.25 30.10
CA SER A 48 -8.63 28.99 29.93
C SER A 48 -9.37 28.94 28.59
N PHE A 49 -9.87 30.07 28.07
CA PHE A 49 -10.45 30.14 26.72
C PHE A 49 -9.38 30.00 25.62
N ALA A 50 -8.18 30.54 25.80
CA ALA A 50 -7.05 30.38 24.88
C ALA A 50 -6.51 28.95 24.91
N ALA A 51 -6.53 28.27 26.06
CA ALA A 51 -6.15 26.86 26.18
C ALA A 51 -7.18 25.90 25.54
N VAL A 52 -8.47 26.28 25.49
CA VAL A 52 -9.52 25.53 24.77
C VAL A 52 -9.52 25.84 23.27
N ALA A 53 -9.09 27.03 22.85
CA ALA A 53 -8.96 27.41 21.44
C ALA A 53 -7.65 26.95 20.79
N GLN A 54 -6.67 26.48 21.59
CA GLN A 54 -5.44 25.81 21.14
C GLN A 54 -5.49 24.27 21.28
N ALA A 55 -6.63 23.69 21.65
CA ALA A 55 -7.03 22.41 21.12
C ALA A 55 -7.53 22.65 19.68
N GLU A 56 -6.68 23.23 18.79
CA GLU A 56 -6.70 22.87 17.39
C GLU A 56 -6.75 21.36 17.37
N GLU A 57 -7.73 20.79 16.71
CA GLU A 57 -7.67 19.44 16.20
C GLU A 57 -6.25 19.25 15.64
N GLN A 58 -5.32 18.77 16.46
CA GLN A 58 -4.35 17.84 15.99
C GLN A 58 -5.22 16.69 15.49
N THR A 59 -5.67 16.76 14.25
CA THR A 59 -5.93 15.58 13.47
C THR A 59 -4.59 14.86 13.54
N ASP A 60 -4.47 13.90 14.46
CA ASP A 60 -3.40 12.93 14.45
C ASP A 60 -3.49 12.38 13.04
N GLU A 61 -2.57 12.82 12.19
CA GLU A 61 -2.51 12.44 10.79
C GLU A 61 -2.34 10.94 10.81
N GLN A 62 -3.47 10.22 10.63
CA GLN A 62 -3.47 8.77 10.77
C GLN A 62 -2.73 8.20 9.58
N VAL A 63 -1.50 7.77 9.82
CA VAL A 63 -0.61 7.21 8.81
C VAL A 63 -0.89 5.72 8.67
N ILE A 64 -1.14 5.27 7.46
CA ILE A 64 -1.16 3.85 7.08
C ILE A 64 0.18 3.51 6.44
N ALA A 65 0.88 2.56 7.03
CA ALA A 65 2.10 2.00 6.45
C ALA A 65 1.74 1.05 5.32
N VAL A 66 2.31 1.26 4.13
CA VAL A 66 2.16 0.36 2.98
C VAL A 66 3.53 -0.18 2.60
N ILE A 67 3.68 -1.50 2.66
CA ILE A 67 4.96 -2.18 2.47
C ILE A 67 4.82 -3.18 1.31
N PRO A 68 5.24 -2.81 0.08
CA PRO A 68 5.30 -3.75 -1.04
C PRO A 68 6.37 -4.81 -0.80
N LYS A 69 6.37 -5.87 -1.60
CA LYS A 69 7.39 -6.91 -1.59
C LYS A 69 8.77 -6.32 -1.91
N SER A 70 8.82 -5.44 -2.92
CA SER A 70 10.00 -4.64 -3.27
C SER A 70 9.62 -3.36 -4.02
N LEU A 71 10.62 -2.59 -4.43
CA LEU A 71 10.46 -1.43 -5.32
C LEU A 71 11.04 -1.71 -6.73
N LEU A 72 11.22 -2.98 -7.10
CA LEU A 72 11.94 -3.39 -8.29
C LEU A 72 11.12 -3.23 -9.59
N TYR A 73 9.80 -3.44 -9.52
CA TYR A 73 8.92 -3.50 -10.70
C TYR A 73 7.95 -2.32 -10.75
N ASP A 74 7.53 -1.94 -11.96
CA ASP A 74 6.48 -0.94 -12.20
C ASP A 74 5.15 -1.35 -11.58
N TYR A 75 4.87 -2.65 -11.49
CA TYR A 75 3.75 -3.23 -10.77
C TYR A 75 3.52 -2.58 -9.39
N TRP A 76 4.59 -2.41 -8.60
CA TRP A 76 4.50 -1.81 -7.27
C TRP A 76 4.23 -0.31 -7.28
N GLN A 77 4.55 0.40 -8.38
CA GLN A 77 4.15 1.80 -8.55
C GLN A 77 2.64 1.90 -8.78
N TYR A 78 2.05 0.97 -9.52
CA TYR A 78 0.59 0.93 -9.73
C TYR A 78 -0.15 0.56 -8.44
N VAL A 79 0.38 -0.37 -7.64
CA VAL A 79 -0.11 -0.62 -6.27
C VAL A 79 -0.06 0.66 -5.43
N ARG A 80 1.07 1.38 -5.46
CA ARG A 80 1.24 2.65 -4.75
C ARG A 80 0.18 3.68 -5.12
N ILE A 81 -0.11 3.84 -6.40
CA ILE A 81 -1.13 4.77 -6.88
C ILE A 81 -2.50 4.41 -6.28
N GLY A 82 -2.88 3.14 -6.30
CA GLY A 82 -4.13 2.67 -5.70
C GLY A 82 -4.20 2.94 -4.19
N THR A 83 -3.12 2.68 -3.45
CA THR A 83 -3.07 2.95 -2.01
C THR A 83 -3.17 4.44 -1.70
N GLN A 84 -2.48 5.28 -2.48
CA GLN A 84 -2.53 6.75 -2.32
C GLN A 84 -3.93 7.29 -2.64
N GLN A 85 -4.60 6.77 -3.67
CA GLN A 85 -5.96 7.17 -4.00
C GLN A 85 -6.92 6.83 -2.86
N ALA A 86 -6.85 5.62 -2.29
CA ALA A 86 -7.66 5.26 -1.13
C ALA A 86 -7.36 6.19 0.08
N GLY A 87 -6.09 6.52 0.32
CA GLY A 87 -5.72 7.50 1.35
C GLY A 87 -6.36 8.86 1.12
N LEU A 88 -6.35 9.37 -0.10
CA LEU A 88 -6.98 10.65 -0.47
C LEU A 88 -8.49 10.62 -0.28
N ASP A 89 -9.17 9.55 -0.73
CA ASP A 89 -10.63 9.43 -0.67
C ASP A 89 -11.15 9.39 0.76
N TYR A 90 -10.37 8.83 1.68
CA TYR A 90 -10.75 8.64 3.08
C TYR A 90 -10.04 9.57 4.08
N GLY A 91 -9.12 10.42 3.62
CA GLY A 91 -8.41 11.39 4.46
C GLY A 91 -7.29 10.80 5.33
N TYR A 92 -6.61 9.75 4.84
CA TYR A 92 -5.48 9.11 5.51
C TYR A 92 -4.17 9.40 4.76
N THR A 93 -3.08 9.56 5.50
CA THR A 93 -1.74 9.64 4.91
C THR A 93 -1.18 8.26 4.67
N ILE A 94 -0.66 8.03 3.46
CA ILE A 94 -0.03 6.78 3.06
C ILE A 94 1.50 6.94 3.09
N ASP A 95 2.16 6.13 3.93
CA ASP A 95 3.62 6.00 3.94
C ASP A 95 4.02 4.70 3.24
N PHE A 96 4.43 4.82 1.98
CA PHE A 96 4.78 3.71 1.10
C PHE A 96 6.29 3.50 1.09
N GLN A 97 6.76 2.42 1.72
CA GLN A 97 8.18 2.06 1.81
C GLN A 97 8.39 0.58 1.54
N GLY A 98 9.42 0.24 0.77
CA GLY A 98 9.75 -1.13 0.42
C GLY A 98 11.25 -1.37 0.36
N THR A 99 11.62 -2.63 0.28
CA THR A 99 13.00 -3.08 0.07
C THR A 99 13.38 -3.02 -1.42
N ALA A 100 14.67 -3.18 -1.71
CA ALA A 100 15.15 -3.19 -3.09
C ALA A 100 15.06 -4.58 -3.76
N SER A 101 14.64 -5.63 -3.02
CA SER A 101 14.61 -7.02 -3.49
C SER A 101 13.40 -7.76 -2.92
N ASP A 102 12.79 -8.61 -3.75
CA ASP A 102 11.66 -9.49 -3.37
C ASP A 102 12.06 -10.59 -2.36
N THR A 103 13.34 -10.71 -2.01
CA THR A 103 13.87 -11.74 -1.09
C THR A 103 14.50 -11.15 0.17
N ASP A 104 14.38 -9.83 0.41
CA ASP A 104 14.97 -9.15 1.57
C ASP A 104 14.04 -9.23 2.80
N LEU A 105 13.99 -10.42 3.42
CA LEU A 105 13.21 -10.66 4.62
C LEU A 105 13.63 -9.77 5.80
N GLU A 106 14.93 -9.63 6.04
CA GLU A 106 15.45 -8.84 7.17
C GLU A 106 15.11 -7.35 7.01
N GLY A 107 15.23 -6.83 5.80
CA GLY A 107 14.85 -5.44 5.48
C GLY A 107 13.36 -5.20 5.67
N GLN A 108 12.50 -6.14 5.27
CA GLN A 108 11.05 -6.00 5.43
C GLN A 108 10.62 -6.11 6.90
N ILE A 109 11.21 -7.02 7.69
CA ILE A 109 10.98 -7.09 9.14
C ILE A 109 11.32 -5.76 9.79
N LYS A 110 12.48 -5.18 9.46
CA LYS A 110 12.91 -3.91 10.03
C LYS A 110 11.97 -2.76 9.70
N LEU A 111 11.44 -2.70 8.47
CA LEU A 111 10.42 -1.71 8.09
C LEU A 111 9.17 -1.84 8.96
N VAL A 112 8.69 -3.06 9.21
CA VAL A 112 7.53 -3.30 10.08
C VAL A 112 7.83 -2.84 11.51
N GLU A 113 8.99 -3.18 12.07
CA GLU A 113 9.41 -2.75 13.40
C GLU A 113 9.48 -1.22 13.52
N ASP A 114 10.01 -0.52 12.51
CA ASP A 114 10.08 0.94 12.46
C ASP A 114 8.67 1.55 12.44
N PHE A 115 7.73 0.98 11.69
CA PHE A 115 6.34 1.42 11.65
C PHE A 115 5.59 1.15 12.97
N ILE A 116 5.85 0.01 13.62
CA ILE A 116 5.31 -0.27 14.97
C ILE A 116 5.78 0.80 15.96
N GLN A 117 7.07 1.16 15.96
CA GLN A 117 7.61 2.18 16.84
C GLN A 117 7.02 3.58 16.58
N ARG A 118 6.67 3.87 15.34
CA ARG A 118 6.01 5.13 14.94
C ARG A 118 4.52 5.17 15.29
N GLY A 119 3.92 4.02 15.65
CA GLY A 119 2.51 3.94 16.03
C GLY A 119 1.57 4.24 14.87
N VAL A 120 1.82 3.65 13.69
CA VAL A 120 0.95 3.81 12.52
C VAL A 120 -0.45 3.27 12.77
N ALA A 121 -1.45 3.79 12.06
CA ALA A 121 -2.85 3.40 12.23
C ALA A 121 -3.16 1.99 11.72
N ALA A 122 -2.45 1.53 10.68
CA ALA A 122 -2.51 0.16 10.15
C ALA A 122 -1.26 -0.16 9.33
N ILE A 123 -1.05 -1.45 9.07
CA ILE A 123 -0.02 -1.97 8.16
C ILE A 123 -0.70 -2.74 7.04
N VAL A 124 -0.47 -2.30 5.79
CA VAL A 124 -0.84 -3.00 4.55
C VAL A 124 0.44 -3.53 3.93
N ILE A 125 0.57 -4.84 3.76
CA ILE A 125 1.86 -5.45 3.41
C ILE A 125 1.72 -6.60 2.42
N SER A 126 2.67 -6.68 1.46
CA SER A 126 2.94 -7.87 0.66
C SER A 126 4.14 -8.60 1.25
N PRO A 127 3.95 -9.74 1.96
CA PRO A 127 5.05 -10.44 2.62
C PRO A 127 6.05 -11.04 1.61
N VAL A 128 7.35 -10.82 1.82
CA VAL A 128 8.41 -11.48 1.04
C VAL A 128 8.53 -12.97 1.38
N ASP A 129 8.17 -13.35 2.60
CA ASP A 129 8.16 -14.74 3.07
C ASP A 129 6.90 -14.97 3.92
N PRO A 130 6.04 -15.95 3.53
CA PRO A 130 4.75 -16.17 4.19
C PRO A 130 4.84 -16.69 5.62
N ASP A 131 5.96 -17.27 6.02
CA ASP A 131 6.22 -17.81 7.36
C ASP A 131 7.12 -16.87 8.17
N GLY A 132 8.18 -16.35 7.55
CA GLY A 132 9.16 -15.48 8.21
C GLY A 132 8.59 -14.16 8.71
N MET A 133 7.55 -13.63 8.04
CA MET A 133 6.89 -12.38 8.45
C MET A 133 5.87 -12.56 9.58
N ILE A 134 5.44 -13.81 9.92
CA ILE A 134 4.41 -14.05 10.94
C ILE A 134 4.75 -13.41 12.28
N PRO A 135 5.95 -13.62 12.88
CA PRO A 135 6.20 -13.14 14.23
C PRO A 135 6.05 -11.61 14.39
N VAL A 136 6.62 -10.85 13.46
CA VAL A 136 6.61 -9.38 13.54
C VAL A 136 5.21 -8.80 13.25
N LEU A 137 4.47 -9.37 12.30
CA LEU A 137 3.12 -8.92 11.97
C LEU A 137 2.11 -9.32 13.04
N GLN A 138 2.26 -10.51 13.65
CA GLN A 138 1.43 -10.91 14.77
C GLN A 138 1.66 -10.02 15.99
N SER A 139 2.91 -9.70 16.29
CA SER A 139 3.23 -8.73 17.36
C SER A 139 2.61 -7.35 17.06
N ALA A 140 2.70 -6.85 15.83
CA ALA A 140 2.05 -5.59 15.44
C ALA A 140 0.56 -5.59 15.77
N GLN A 141 -0.15 -6.67 15.44
CA GLN A 141 -1.59 -6.73 15.63
C GLN A 141 -2.00 -7.06 17.08
N GLU A 142 -1.37 -8.06 17.73
CA GLU A 142 -1.81 -8.56 19.05
C GLU A 142 -1.23 -7.76 20.22
N GLU A 143 0.02 -7.27 20.12
CA GLU A 143 0.66 -6.55 21.21
C GLU A 143 0.51 -5.04 21.10
N TYR A 144 0.56 -4.50 19.85
CA TYR A 144 0.49 -3.05 19.61
C TYR A 144 -0.88 -2.59 19.11
N GLY A 145 -1.79 -3.52 18.78
CA GLY A 145 -3.14 -3.19 18.31
C GLY A 145 -3.19 -2.53 16.93
N ILE A 146 -2.13 -2.72 16.13
CA ILE A 146 -2.03 -2.16 14.77
C ILE A 146 -2.64 -3.19 13.79
N PRO A 147 -3.78 -2.90 13.13
CA PRO A 147 -4.38 -3.80 12.16
C PRO A 147 -3.43 -4.17 11.03
N VAL A 148 -3.43 -5.45 10.64
CA VAL A 148 -2.63 -5.97 9.53
C VAL A 148 -3.55 -6.43 8.41
N ILE A 149 -3.32 -5.92 7.20
CA ILE A 149 -3.95 -6.33 5.95
C ILE A 149 -2.86 -6.86 5.02
N ILE A 150 -3.08 -8.03 4.45
CA ILE A 150 -2.21 -8.58 3.43
C ILE A 150 -2.68 -8.10 2.06
N MET A 151 -1.77 -7.57 1.25
CA MET A 151 -2.01 -7.21 -0.14
C MET A 151 -1.06 -7.97 -1.06
N ASP A 152 -1.54 -8.38 -2.22
CA ASP A 152 -0.76 -9.06 -3.26
C ASP A 152 0.25 -10.07 -2.69
N GLY A 153 -0.27 -11.02 -1.93
CA GLY A 153 0.59 -12.01 -1.30
C GLY A 153 -0.19 -12.95 -0.40
N LYS A 154 0.57 -13.73 0.35
CA LYS A 154 0.04 -14.72 1.27
C LYS A 154 0.82 -14.71 2.58
N LEU A 155 0.12 -14.91 3.68
CA LEU A 155 0.69 -15.22 4.98
C LEU A 155 0.15 -16.59 5.43
N ASN A 156 1.00 -17.48 5.96
CA ASN A 156 0.58 -18.77 6.46
C ASN A 156 0.03 -18.66 7.90
N ALA A 157 -0.85 -17.69 8.13
CA ALA A 157 -1.51 -17.44 9.41
C ALA A 157 -2.89 -16.79 9.18
N ASP A 158 -3.80 -16.96 10.15
CA ASP A 158 -5.18 -16.50 10.04
C ASP A 158 -5.49 -15.20 10.80
N PHE A 159 -4.50 -14.58 11.46
CA PHE A 159 -4.74 -13.38 12.25
C PHE A 159 -4.97 -12.10 11.42
N PRO A 160 -4.37 -11.86 10.22
CA PRO A 160 -4.63 -10.63 9.47
C PRO A 160 -6.13 -10.42 9.25
N TYR A 161 -6.59 -9.18 9.28
CA TYR A 161 -8.02 -8.87 9.12
C TYR A 161 -8.54 -9.24 7.73
N SER A 162 -7.75 -8.99 6.69
CA SER A 162 -8.10 -9.28 5.30
C SER A 162 -6.86 -9.60 4.49
N THR A 163 -7.05 -10.36 3.42
CA THR A 163 -6.07 -10.58 2.34
C THR A 163 -6.73 -10.17 1.02
N VAL A 164 -6.08 -9.26 0.29
CA VAL A 164 -6.51 -8.79 -1.03
C VAL A 164 -5.42 -9.14 -2.03
N SER A 165 -5.68 -10.08 -2.93
CA SER A 165 -4.69 -10.57 -3.89
C SER A 165 -5.35 -11.14 -5.14
N THR A 166 -4.56 -11.37 -6.19
CA THR A 166 -4.97 -12.20 -7.30
C THR A 166 -5.00 -13.68 -6.86
N ASP A 167 -5.91 -14.47 -7.42
CA ASP A 167 -5.82 -15.94 -7.38
C ASP A 167 -4.78 -16.38 -8.43
N ASP A 168 -3.55 -16.55 -7.99
CA ASP A 168 -2.40 -16.83 -8.86
C ASP A 168 -2.56 -18.16 -9.62
N HIS A 169 -3.11 -19.19 -8.95
CA HIS A 169 -3.35 -20.48 -9.60
C HIS A 169 -4.44 -20.36 -10.69
N ALA A 170 -5.54 -19.66 -10.38
CA ALA A 170 -6.59 -19.41 -11.37
C ALA A 170 -6.08 -18.54 -12.52
N GLY A 171 -5.24 -17.52 -12.25
CA GLY A 171 -4.58 -16.72 -13.27
C GLY A 171 -3.68 -17.54 -14.20
N GLY A 172 -2.93 -18.50 -13.63
CA GLY A 172 -2.14 -19.46 -14.39
C GLY A 172 -3.01 -20.39 -15.23
N MET A 173 -4.08 -20.94 -14.67
CA MET A 173 -5.04 -21.76 -15.41
C MET A 173 -5.65 -21.00 -16.58
N PHE A 174 -5.99 -19.73 -16.37
CA PHE A 174 -6.51 -18.86 -17.41
C PHE A 174 -5.50 -18.64 -18.56
N ALA A 175 -4.24 -18.40 -18.24
CA ALA A 175 -3.17 -18.35 -19.24
C ALA A 175 -3.03 -19.68 -20.01
N GLY A 176 -3.13 -20.82 -19.32
CA GLY A 176 -3.11 -22.15 -19.93
C GLY A 176 -4.28 -22.39 -20.86
N GLU A 177 -5.49 -21.94 -20.50
CA GLU A 177 -6.67 -22.00 -21.39
C GLU A 177 -6.44 -21.19 -22.67
N LYS A 178 -5.89 -19.98 -22.55
CA LYS A 178 -5.57 -19.14 -23.71
C LYS A 178 -4.47 -19.75 -24.57
N MET A 179 -3.48 -20.37 -23.98
CA MET A 179 -2.43 -21.10 -24.73
C MET A 179 -3.01 -22.27 -25.53
N ILE A 180 -3.94 -23.02 -24.96
CA ILE A 180 -4.65 -24.12 -25.67
C ILE A 180 -5.46 -23.56 -26.84
N GLU A 181 -6.18 -22.46 -26.65
CA GLU A 181 -6.94 -21.78 -27.71
C GLU A 181 -6.03 -21.35 -28.87
N LEU A 182 -4.83 -20.83 -28.58
CA LEU A 182 -3.87 -20.34 -29.56
C LEU A 182 -3.16 -21.48 -30.34
N LEU A 183 -2.73 -22.53 -29.65
CA LEU A 183 -2.00 -23.63 -30.27
C LEU A 183 -2.92 -24.69 -30.92
N GLY A 184 -4.18 -24.74 -30.50
CA GLY A 184 -5.18 -25.66 -31.01
C GLY A 184 -4.85 -27.15 -30.78
N GLU A 185 -5.45 -28.05 -31.54
CA GLU A 185 -5.28 -29.49 -31.40
C GLU A 185 -3.87 -30.00 -31.76
N GLU A 186 -3.11 -29.21 -32.54
CA GLU A 186 -1.74 -29.57 -32.89
C GLU A 186 -0.81 -29.59 -31.67
N GLY A 187 -1.06 -28.71 -30.70
CA GLY A 187 -0.24 -28.60 -29.51
C GLY A 187 1.19 -28.15 -29.81
N GLY A 188 2.13 -28.59 -28.98
CA GLY A 188 3.57 -28.33 -29.16
C GLY A 188 4.33 -28.24 -27.85
N LYS A 189 5.62 -27.93 -27.98
CA LYS A 189 6.48 -27.67 -26.83
C LYS A 189 6.27 -26.24 -26.31
N ILE A 190 6.09 -26.12 -25.01
CA ILE A 190 5.83 -24.85 -24.32
C ILE A 190 6.88 -24.67 -23.21
N ALA A 191 7.65 -23.61 -23.25
CA ALA A 191 8.53 -23.23 -22.14
C ALA A 191 7.76 -22.42 -21.10
N VAL A 192 7.91 -22.78 -19.83
CA VAL A 192 7.40 -22.01 -18.68
C VAL A 192 8.59 -21.37 -17.98
N ILE A 193 8.58 -20.03 -17.87
CA ILE A 193 9.66 -19.27 -17.25
C ILE A 193 9.08 -18.47 -16.07
N SER A 194 9.65 -18.66 -14.89
CA SER A 194 9.25 -18.05 -13.63
C SER A 194 10.39 -17.23 -13.04
N ALA A 195 10.12 -16.47 -11.99
CA ALA A 195 11.14 -15.65 -11.34
C ALA A 195 12.00 -16.49 -10.39
N VAL A 196 11.51 -16.80 -9.21
CA VAL A 196 12.27 -17.43 -8.12
C VAL A 196 11.67 -18.78 -7.76
N ALA A 197 12.53 -19.79 -7.60
CA ALA A 197 12.10 -21.09 -7.15
C ALA A 197 11.50 -21.01 -5.73
N GLY A 198 10.27 -21.51 -5.56
CA GLY A 198 9.57 -21.47 -4.28
C GLY A 198 8.80 -20.18 -4.00
N ALA A 199 8.84 -19.19 -4.88
CA ALA A 199 7.96 -18.01 -4.80
C ALA A 199 6.49 -18.46 -4.88
N VAL A 200 5.64 -17.93 -4.00
CA VAL A 200 4.24 -18.40 -3.85
C VAL A 200 3.40 -17.99 -5.06
N GLN A 201 3.46 -16.73 -5.45
CA GLN A 201 2.63 -16.18 -6.53
C GLN A 201 3.03 -16.78 -7.88
N GLU A 202 4.27 -16.59 -8.29
CA GLU A 202 4.78 -17.06 -9.57
C GLU A 202 4.74 -18.60 -9.67
N GLY A 203 4.97 -19.30 -8.55
CA GLY A 203 4.80 -20.75 -8.45
C GLY A 203 3.35 -21.16 -8.63
N GLY A 204 2.41 -20.42 -8.08
CA GLY A 204 0.97 -20.63 -8.28
C GLY A 204 0.58 -20.45 -9.75
N ARG A 205 1.06 -19.39 -10.42
CA ARG A 205 0.82 -19.13 -11.84
C ARG A 205 1.40 -20.23 -12.73
N ALA A 206 2.66 -20.63 -12.48
CA ALA A 206 3.30 -21.72 -13.20
C ALA A 206 2.54 -23.05 -13.04
N GLN A 207 2.17 -23.39 -11.81
CA GLN A 207 1.44 -24.62 -11.52
C GLN A 207 0.04 -24.61 -12.15
N GLY A 208 -0.72 -23.52 -12.02
CA GLY A 208 -2.03 -23.38 -12.64
C GLY A 208 -1.98 -23.53 -14.16
N PHE A 209 -0.97 -22.93 -14.81
CA PHE A 209 -0.73 -23.08 -16.24
C PHE A 209 -0.48 -24.56 -16.62
N ILE A 210 0.42 -25.22 -15.89
CA ILE A 210 0.77 -26.65 -16.12
C ILE A 210 -0.46 -27.53 -15.90
N ASP A 211 -1.20 -27.31 -14.82
CA ASP A 211 -2.41 -28.09 -14.51
C ASP A 211 -3.43 -27.97 -15.63
N LYS A 212 -3.64 -26.76 -16.16
CA LYS A 212 -4.59 -26.53 -17.26
C LYS A 212 -4.14 -27.20 -18.57
N ILE A 213 -2.87 -27.07 -18.94
CA ILE A 213 -2.33 -27.71 -20.16
C ILE A 213 -2.41 -29.24 -20.07
N THR A 214 -2.15 -29.80 -18.89
CA THR A 214 -2.13 -31.25 -18.67
C THR A 214 -3.50 -31.84 -18.30
N GLU A 215 -4.50 -30.99 -18.10
CA GLU A 215 -5.87 -31.40 -17.80
C GLU A 215 -6.39 -32.37 -18.87
N ASN A 216 -7.03 -33.43 -18.42
CA ASN A 216 -7.59 -34.49 -19.30
C ASN A 216 -6.56 -35.31 -20.07
N GLY A 217 -5.28 -35.33 -19.68
CA GLY A 217 -4.24 -36.15 -20.29
C GLY A 217 -3.90 -35.77 -21.73
N ASN A 218 -3.95 -34.46 -22.04
CA ASN A 218 -3.65 -33.94 -23.37
C ASN A 218 -2.16 -34.16 -23.71
N SER A 219 -1.87 -35.19 -24.49
CA SER A 219 -0.50 -35.62 -24.83
C SER A 219 0.12 -34.80 -25.99
N ASN A 220 -0.62 -33.88 -26.60
CA ASN A 220 -0.12 -33.06 -27.70
C ASN A 220 0.73 -31.89 -27.24
N TYR A 221 0.73 -31.60 -25.94
CA TYR A 221 1.52 -30.51 -25.33
C TYR A 221 2.65 -31.08 -24.49
N GLU A 222 3.86 -30.57 -24.69
CA GLU A 222 5.04 -30.90 -23.88
C GLU A 222 5.47 -29.63 -23.10
N ILE A 223 5.46 -29.72 -21.77
CA ILE A 223 5.88 -28.62 -20.90
C ILE A 223 7.36 -28.75 -20.59
N LEU A 224 8.11 -27.69 -20.84
CA LEU A 224 9.51 -27.53 -20.43
C LEU A 224 9.57 -26.52 -19.26
N GLY A 225 10.11 -26.96 -18.14
CA GLY A 225 10.26 -26.09 -16.96
C GLY A 225 9.35 -26.44 -15.78
N PRO A 226 9.10 -25.51 -14.86
CA PRO A 226 9.48 -24.10 -14.92
C PRO A 226 10.99 -23.85 -14.78
N PHE A 227 11.50 -22.87 -15.52
CA PHE A 227 12.85 -22.33 -15.41
C PHE A 227 12.84 -21.02 -14.63
N TYR A 228 13.93 -20.68 -13.95
CA TYR A 228 13.96 -19.57 -13.01
C TYR A 228 15.00 -18.53 -13.39
N GLY A 229 14.52 -17.33 -13.74
CA GLY A 229 15.32 -16.20 -14.17
C GLY A 229 15.69 -15.20 -13.04
N ASP A 230 15.34 -15.50 -11.77
CA ASP A 230 15.53 -14.63 -10.60
C ASP A 230 14.91 -13.22 -10.76
N GLY A 231 13.89 -13.07 -11.63
CA GLY A 231 13.30 -11.79 -11.98
C GLY A 231 14.21 -10.89 -12.86
N ASP A 232 15.39 -11.37 -13.23
CA ASP A 232 16.34 -10.66 -14.08
C ASP A 232 16.04 -10.88 -15.57
N ARG A 233 15.80 -9.79 -16.30
CA ARG A 233 15.44 -9.82 -17.73
C ARG A 233 16.53 -10.45 -18.59
N PHE A 234 17.82 -10.22 -18.30
CA PHE A 234 18.91 -10.76 -19.11
C PHE A 234 19.15 -12.24 -18.82
N LYS A 235 18.97 -12.66 -17.56
CA LYS A 235 19.04 -14.08 -17.21
C LYS A 235 17.89 -14.85 -17.86
N THR A 236 16.68 -14.31 -17.84
CA THR A 236 15.51 -14.89 -18.50
C THR A 236 15.71 -14.98 -20.01
N HIS A 237 16.23 -13.91 -20.65
CA HIS A 237 16.58 -13.92 -22.07
C HIS A 237 17.56 -15.06 -22.39
N ASN A 238 18.66 -15.19 -21.64
CA ASN A 238 19.63 -16.27 -21.86
C ASN A 238 19.01 -17.66 -21.69
N ILE A 239 18.12 -17.84 -20.70
CA ILE A 239 17.37 -19.10 -20.54
C ILE A 239 16.56 -19.44 -21.79
N LEU A 240 15.83 -18.45 -22.34
CA LEU A 240 15.05 -18.68 -23.56
C LEU A 240 15.94 -18.99 -24.76
N GLN A 241 17.06 -18.30 -24.94
CA GLN A 241 18.01 -18.59 -25.99
C GLN A 241 18.57 -20.02 -25.90
N ASP A 242 18.97 -20.46 -24.70
CA ASP A 242 19.44 -21.83 -24.47
C ASP A 242 18.33 -22.87 -24.79
N LEU A 243 17.08 -22.57 -24.42
CA LEU A 243 15.93 -23.43 -24.73
C LEU A 243 15.65 -23.53 -26.22
N LEU A 244 15.77 -22.45 -26.99
CA LEU A 244 15.60 -22.41 -28.44
C LEU A 244 16.67 -23.23 -29.15
N ILE A 245 17.93 -23.13 -28.70
CA ILE A 245 19.03 -23.95 -29.21
C ILE A 245 18.80 -25.46 -28.94
N ALA A 246 18.35 -25.77 -27.71
CA ALA A 246 18.12 -27.15 -27.29
C ALA A 246 16.83 -27.77 -27.90
N ASN A 247 15.85 -26.95 -28.21
CA ASN A 247 14.53 -27.34 -28.70
C ASN A 247 14.12 -26.49 -29.93
N PRO A 248 14.68 -26.79 -31.13
CA PRO A 248 14.33 -26.04 -32.33
C PRO A 248 12.85 -26.14 -32.76
N ASP A 249 12.09 -27.03 -32.13
CA ASP A 249 10.66 -27.23 -32.28
C ASP A 249 9.82 -26.60 -31.15
N LEU A 250 10.42 -25.71 -30.34
CA LEU A 250 9.71 -24.93 -29.34
C LEU A 250 8.68 -24.05 -30.05
N LYS A 251 7.41 -24.14 -29.64
CA LYS A 251 6.29 -23.39 -30.26
C LYS A 251 5.82 -22.21 -29.42
N ALA A 252 5.94 -22.31 -28.11
CA ALA A 252 5.38 -21.29 -27.23
C ALA A 252 6.18 -21.05 -25.95
N VAL A 253 5.94 -19.89 -25.38
CA VAL A 253 6.50 -19.45 -24.08
C VAL A 253 5.38 -18.91 -23.22
N PHE A 254 5.39 -19.29 -21.95
CA PHE A 254 4.63 -18.63 -20.88
C PHE A 254 5.59 -18.10 -19.83
N SER A 255 5.48 -16.82 -19.49
CA SER A 255 6.24 -16.17 -18.42
C SER A 255 5.32 -15.77 -17.27
N CYS A 256 5.79 -15.94 -16.02
CA CYS A 256 4.93 -15.90 -14.85
C CYS A 256 4.87 -14.54 -14.13
N ASN A 257 5.69 -13.54 -14.52
CA ASN A 257 5.71 -12.20 -13.93
C ASN A 257 6.36 -11.17 -14.85
N GLU A 258 6.31 -9.88 -14.49
CA GLU A 258 6.86 -8.75 -15.26
C GLU A 258 8.33 -8.97 -15.68
N GLY A 259 9.24 -9.30 -14.74
CA GLY A 259 10.65 -9.47 -15.04
C GLY A 259 10.95 -10.61 -16.00
N SER A 260 10.27 -11.75 -15.81
CA SER A 260 10.36 -12.89 -16.74
C SER A 260 9.74 -12.57 -18.10
N SER A 261 8.65 -11.80 -18.13
CA SER A 261 7.98 -11.37 -19.36
C SER A 261 8.88 -10.44 -20.19
N ALA A 262 9.49 -9.46 -19.54
CA ALA A 262 10.44 -8.54 -20.21
C ALA A 262 11.68 -9.28 -20.76
N GLY A 263 12.15 -10.30 -20.06
CA GLY A 263 13.28 -11.11 -20.54
C GLY A 263 12.90 -12.06 -21.67
N ALA A 264 11.74 -12.71 -21.57
CA ALA A 264 11.24 -13.59 -22.62
C ALA A 264 10.95 -12.81 -23.92
N LEU A 265 10.42 -11.58 -23.81
CA LEU A 265 10.17 -10.71 -24.96
C LEU A 265 11.43 -10.51 -25.80
N LEU A 266 12.58 -10.23 -25.20
CA LEU A 266 13.84 -10.05 -25.93
C LEU A 266 14.18 -11.26 -26.79
N GLY A 267 14.01 -12.49 -26.25
CA GLY A 267 14.28 -13.70 -26.99
C GLY A 267 13.24 -13.96 -28.11
N VAL A 268 11.97 -13.63 -27.87
CA VAL A 268 10.91 -13.76 -28.88
C VAL A 268 11.11 -12.77 -30.03
N GLU A 269 11.54 -11.55 -29.75
CA GLU A 269 11.87 -10.52 -30.78
C GLU A 269 13.05 -10.96 -31.65
N GLU A 270 14.09 -11.57 -31.07
CA GLU A 270 15.26 -12.08 -31.82
C GLU A 270 14.86 -13.23 -32.77
N GLU A 271 13.86 -14.04 -32.42
CA GLU A 271 13.27 -15.08 -33.29
C GLU A 271 12.23 -14.51 -34.28
N GLY A 272 12.11 -13.19 -34.39
CA GLY A 272 11.21 -12.53 -35.33
C GLY A 272 9.72 -12.71 -35.00
N GLY A 273 9.37 -12.98 -33.72
CA GLY A 273 7.99 -13.16 -33.27
C GLY A 273 7.37 -14.50 -33.69
N ALA A 274 8.19 -15.51 -34.00
CA ALA A 274 7.69 -16.80 -34.48
C ALA A 274 7.06 -17.69 -33.38
N LEU A 275 7.28 -17.33 -32.10
CA LEU A 275 6.78 -18.08 -30.94
C LEU A 275 5.42 -17.52 -30.48
N THR A 276 4.48 -18.39 -30.13
CA THR A 276 3.30 -17.99 -29.37
C THR A 276 3.72 -17.60 -27.96
N PHE A 277 3.58 -16.33 -27.59
CA PHE A 277 4.02 -15.82 -26.30
C PHE A 277 2.87 -15.27 -25.48
N ILE A 278 2.64 -15.87 -24.31
CA ILE A 278 1.75 -15.33 -23.28
C ILE A 278 2.60 -14.79 -22.12
N ALA A 279 2.51 -13.47 -21.91
CA ALA A 279 3.15 -12.76 -20.81
C ALA A 279 2.24 -12.72 -19.57
N PHE A 280 2.82 -12.51 -18.40
CA PHE A 280 2.10 -12.13 -17.18
C PHE A 280 2.64 -10.80 -16.66
N ASP A 281 1.75 -9.88 -16.29
CA ASP A 281 2.06 -8.52 -15.85
C ASP A 281 2.88 -7.72 -16.88
N PRO A 282 2.27 -7.38 -18.02
CA PRO A 282 2.95 -6.55 -19.01
C PRO A 282 3.12 -5.12 -18.48
N ASN A 283 4.35 -4.62 -18.45
CA ASN A 283 4.62 -3.21 -18.16
C ASN A 283 4.53 -2.33 -19.40
N ALA A 284 4.66 -1.01 -19.24
CA ALA A 284 4.51 -0.03 -20.33
C ALA A 284 5.43 -0.30 -21.52
N ASP A 285 6.67 -0.77 -21.31
CA ASP A 285 7.62 -1.10 -22.38
C ASP A 285 7.13 -2.24 -23.28
N MET A 286 6.22 -3.09 -22.79
CA MET A 286 5.69 -4.25 -23.54
C MET A 286 4.41 -3.92 -24.32
N HIS A 287 3.78 -2.77 -24.10
CA HIS A 287 2.49 -2.45 -24.72
C HIS A 287 2.55 -2.40 -26.26
N ASP A 288 3.64 -1.85 -26.82
CA ASP A 288 3.80 -1.82 -28.27
C ASP A 288 4.01 -3.22 -28.85
N SER A 289 4.75 -4.09 -28.17
CA SER A 289 4.92 -5.49 -28.58
C SER A 289 3.61 -6.30 -28.52
N ILE A 290 2.67 -5.93 -27.63
CA ILE A 290 1.30 -6.48 -27.65
C ILE A 290 0.54 -5.98 -28.88
N ARG A 291 0.58 -4.66 -29.19
CA ARG A 291 -0.08 -4.05 -30.36
C ARG A 291 0.43 -4.65 -31.67
N GLU A 292 1.72 -4.93 -31.74
CA GLU A 292 2.37 -5.53 -32.91
C GLU A 292 2.18 -7.06 -32.99
N GLY A 293 1.63 -7.69 -31.93
CA GLY A 293 1.38 -9.13 -31.88
C GLY A 293 2.62 -9.98 -31.62
N ILE A 294 3.74 -9.38 -31.21
CA ILE A 294 4.96 -10.09 -30.77
C ILE A 294 4.66 -10.81 -29.43
N ILE A 295 4.02 -10.11 -28.51
CA ILE A 295 3.33 -10.73 -27.38
C ILE A 295 1.93 -11.08 -27.87
N THR A 296 1.68 -12.37 -28.06
CA THR A 296 0.40 -12.89 -28.57
C THR A 296 -0.77 -12.59 -27.65
N GLY A 297 -0.50 -12.58 -26.33
CA GLY A 297 -1.43 -12.18 -25.30
C GLY A 297 -0.75 -11.99 -23.96
N ALA A 298 -1.35 -11.25 -23.08
CA ALA A 298 -0.85 -11.04 -21.74
C ALA A 298 -1.96 -11.18 -20.69
N VAL A 299 -1.65 -11.80 -19.56
CA VAL A 299 -2.51 -11.82 -18.37
C VAL A 299 -2.05 -10.67 -17.47
N ALA A 300 -2.88 -9.67 -17.31
CA ALA A 300 -2.63 -8.51 -16.46
C ALA A 300 -3.40 -8.62 -15.15
N GLN A 301 -2.74 -8.45 -14.03
CA GLN A 301 -3.37 -8.20 -12.75
C GLN A 301 -3.92 -6.76 -12.71
N ASN A 302 -4.66 -6.43 -11.66
CA ASN A 302 -5.06 -5.06 -11.38
C ASN A 302 -4.40 -4.55 -10.10
N PRO A 303 -3.11 -4.14 -10.16
CA PRO A 303 -2.35 -3.70 -8.99
C PRO A 303 -2.94 -2.45 -8.33
N PHE A 304 -3.52 -1.53 -9.12
CA PHE A 304 -4.25 -0.39 -8.57
C PHE A 304 -5.40 -0.84 -7.66
N LEU A 305 -6.25 -1.74 -8.14
CA LEU A 305 -7.40 -2.21 -7.38
C LEU A 305 -6.98 -3.02 -6.16
N ILE A 306 -5.90 -3.80 -6.25
CA ILE A 306 -5.32 -4.51 -5.10
C ILE A 306 -4.89 -3.51 -4.01
N GLY A 307 -4.10 -2.50 -4.39
CA GLY A 307 -3.63 -1.47 -3.46
C GLY A 307 -4.76 -0.65 -2.85
N TYR A 308 -5.70 -0.21 -3.68
CA TYR A 308 -6.87 0.55 -3.24
C TYR A 308 -7.72 -0.25 -2.24
N THR A 309 -8.13 -1.46 -2.62
CA THR A 309 -9.02 -2.29 -1.79
C THR A 309 -8.35 -2.72 -0.48
N ALA A 310 -7.06 -3.06 -0.51
CA ALA A 310 -6.33 -3.42 0.70
C ALA A 310 -6.23 -2.23 1.68
N THR A 311 -5.99 -1.03 1.17
CA THR A 311 -5.95 0.20 1.97
C THR A 311 -7.34 0.59 2.48
N GLU A 312 -8.37 0.49 1.64
CA GLU A 312 -9.76 0.71 2.05
C GLU A 312 -10.16 -0.25 3.18
N ASN A 313 -9.77 -1.53 3.09
CA ASN A 313 -10.03 -2.49 4.18
C ASN A 313 -9.29 -2.13 5.47
N ALA A 314 -8.04 -1.64 5.37
CA ALA A 314 -7.32 -1.14 6.55
C ALA A 314 -8.09 0.02 7.22
N ILE A 315 -8.59 0.95 6.43
CA ILE A 315 -9.37 2.09 6.90
C ILE A 315 -10.69 1.63 7.55
N LYS A 316 -11.42 0.71 6.92
CA LYS A 316 -12.65 0.12 7.49
C LYS A 316 -12.39 -0.52 8.85
N VAL A 317 -11.30 -1.29 8.98
CA VAL A 317 -10.91 -1.92 10.26
C VAL A 317 -10.57 -0.86 11.31
N ILE A 318 -9.84 0.21 10.97
CA ILE A 318 -9.57 1.34 11.88
C ILE A 318 -10.88 1.97 12.37
N GLN A 319 -11.89 2.07 11.50
CA GLN A 319 -13.21 2.62 11.81
C GLN A 319 -14.12 1.63 12.58
N GLY A 320 -13.65 0.40 12.81
CA GLY A 320 -14.39 -0.64 13.52
C GLY A 320 -15.41 -1.38 12.66
N GLU A 321 -15.28 -1.31 11.34
CA GLU A 321 -16.12 -2.05 10.40
C GLU A 321 -15.58 -3.46 10.14
N GLU A 322 -16.49 -4.38 9.79
CA GLU A 322 -16.11 -5.73 9.36
C GLU A 322 -15.68 -5.72 7.89
N VAL A 323 -14.65 -6.51 7.57
CA VAL A 323 -14.14 -6.68 6.20
C VAL A 323 -14.14 -8.16 5.80
N GLU A 324 -14.20 -8.42 4.50
CA GLU A 324 -14.06 -9.78 3.98
C GLU A 324 -12.63 -10.29 4.23
N LYS A 325 -12.55 -11.54 4.68
CA LYS A 325 -11.28 -12.19 5.03
C LYS A 325 -10.38 -12.41 3.84
N GLN A 326 -10.96 -12.72 2.69
CA GLN A 326 -10.24 -13.00 1.44
C GLN A 326 -10.97 -12.35 0.27
N ILE A 327 -10.29 -11.44 -0.43
CA ILE A 327 -10.79 -10.79 -1.64
C ILE A 327 -9.88 -11.18 -2.80
N SER A 328 -10.46 -11.81 -3.82
CA SER A 328 -9.76 -12.15 -5.05
C SER A 328 -10.01 -11.08 -6.11
N VAL A 329 -8.95 -10.42 -6.56
CA VAL A 329 -9.01 -9.44 -7.66
C VAL A 329 -8.82 -10.17 -8.98
N PRO A 330 -9.76 -10.04 -9.94
CA PRO A 330 -9.69 -10.76 -11.21
C PRO A 330 -8.54 -10.27 -12.09
N VAL A 331 -8.05 -11.16 -12.95
CA VAL A 331 -7.08 -10.85 -14.00
C VAL A 331 -7.81 -10.45 -15.29
N THR A 332 -7.09 -9.73 -16.15
CA THR A 332 -7.57 -9.29 -17.46
C THR A 332 -6.69 -9.88 -18.58
N TYR A 333 -7.29 -10.39 -19.65
CA TYR A 333 -6.53 -10.84 -20.81
C TYR A 333 -6.39 -9.71 -21.83
N VAL A 334 -5.16 -9.38 -22.16
CA VAL A 334 -4.79 -8.26 -23.04
C VAL A 334 -4.23 -8.80 -24.34
N THR A 335 -4.69 -8.29 -25.46
CA THR A 335 -4.27 -8.66 -26.81
C THR A 335 -4.19 -7.41 -27.69
N ALA A 336 -3.63 -7.54 -28.90
CA ALA A 336 -3.63 -6.46 -29.89
C ALA A 336 -5.03 -5.91 -30.21
N GLU A 337 -6.08 -6.72 -30.07
CA GLU A 337 -7.45 -6.34 -30.40
C GLU A 337 -8.14 -5.48 -29.32
N ASN A 338 -7.69 -5.62 -28.05
CA ASN A 338 -8.36 -4.95 -26.93
C ASN A 338 -7.48 -3.99 -26.11
N ILE A 339 -6.18 -3.98 -26.33
CA ILE A 339 -5.24 -3.18 -25.51
C ILE A 339 -5.62 -1.69 -25.45
N ASP A 340 -6.17 -1.13 -26.54
CA ASP A 340 -6.55 0.28 -26.60
C ASP A 340 -7.98 0.58 -26.11
N GLN A 341 -8.69 -0.42 -25.59
CA GLN A 341 -10.01 -0.20 -24.99
C GLN A 341 -9.88 0.50 -23.64
N PRO A 342 -10.76 1.45 -23.29
CA PRO A 342 -10.64 2.23 -22.06
C PRO A 342 -10.56 1.39 -20.79
N GLU A 343 -11.35 0.32 -20.70
CA GLU A 343 -11.35 -0.59 -19.54
C GLU A 343 -10.04 -1.35 -19.38
N ILE A 344 -9.34 -1.64 -20.49
CA ILE A 344 -8.02 -2.28 -20.46
C ILE A 344 -6.94 -1.26 -20.07
N GLN A 345 -7.02 -0.06 -20.64
CA GLN A 345 -6.10 1.04 -20.32
C GLN A 345 -6.17 1.42 -18.83
N ASN A 346 -7.36 1.38 -18.22
CA ASN A 346 -7.49 1.61 -16.77
C ASN A 346 -6.74 0.59 -15.91
N VAL A 347 -6.53 -0.64 -16.40
CA VAL A 347 -5.73 -1.67 -15.71
C VAL A 347 -4.25 -1.47 -15.98
N LEU A 348 -3.87 -1.15 -17.22
CA LEU A 348 -2.48 -1.07 -17.67
C LEU A 348 -1.81 0.27 -17.32
N ASN A 349 -2.58 1.36 -17.27
CA ASN A 349 -2.10 2.74 -17.06
C ASN A 349 -2.96 3.46 -16.02
N PRO A 350 -2.99 3.02 -14.75
CA PRO A 350 -3.84 3.63 -13.73
C PRO A 350 -3.52 5.10 -13.43
N GLU A 351 -2.33 5.60 -13.80
CA GLU A 351 -1.95 7.00 -13.67
C GLU A 351 -2.86 7.93 -14.49
N GLU A 352 -3.25 7.51 -15.68
CA GLU A 352 -4.13 8.30 -16.55
C GLU A 352 -5.57 8.40 -16.04
N VAL A 353 -5.99 7.48 -15.16
CA VAL A 353 -7.34 7.45 -14.57
C VAL A 353 -7.51 8.50 -13.47
N ILE A 354 -6.44 8.80 -12.74
CA ILE A 354 -6.48 9.71 -11.59
C ILE A 354 -6.42 11.18 -12.04
N GLU A 355 -5.89 11.46 -13.22
CA GLU A 355 -5.81 12.82 -13.78
C GLU A 355 -7.12 13.32 -14.42
N GLN A 356 -8.17 12.48 -14.51
CA GLN A 356 -9.49 12.81 -15.03
C GLN A 356 -10.50 13.11 -13.92
#